data_203b1552c1aa379821749e7a13e2e2a2
#
_entry.id   203b1552c1aa379821749e7a13e2e2a2
#
_cell.length_a   1.000
_cell.length_b   1.000
_cell.length_c   1.000
_cell.angle_alpha   90.00
_cell.angle_beta   90.00
_cell.angle_gamma   90.00
#
_symmetry.space_group_name_H-M   'P 1'
#
loop_
_entity.id
_entity.type
_entity.pdbx_description
1 polymer ?
#
loop_
_entity_poly.entity_id
_entity_poly.type
_entity_poly.pdbx_seq_one_letter_code
_entity_poly.pdbx_strand_id
1 'polypeptide(L)'
;MRALSMTEQDIIDAFSGGLLYILAAIFLIIVVMKGVRIVPQSEKFVVERFGRLRAVLGPGINFIIPFLDVVRHKISILERQLPNASQDAITRDNVLVQIDTSVFYRILEPEKTVYRIRDVDGAIATTVAGIVRAEIGKMDLDEVQSNRASLIGQIQESVADAVDNWGIEVTRAEILDVNLDQATRDAMLQQLNAERARRA
;
A
#
# COMPACT_ATOMS: atom_id res chain seq x y z
N MET A 1 61.34 -48.15 -19.88
CA MET A 1 61.02 -47.09 -18.94
C MET A 1 61.00 -45.79 -19.74
N ARG A 2 59.79 -45.27 -20.16
CA ARG A 2 59.65 -43.97 -20.75
C ARG A 2 59.31 -43.00 -19.63
N ALA A 3 60.27 -42.23 -19.20
CA ALA A 3 60.07 -41.10 -18.34
C ALA A 3 59.29 -40.08 -19.13
N LEU A 4 58.03 -39.80 -18.73
CA LEU A 4 57.21 -38.69 -19.22
C LEU A 4 57.89 -37.39 -18.79
N SER A 5 58.66 -36.77 -19.66
CA SER A 5 59.11 -35.41 -19.51
C SER A 5 57.90 -34.51 -19.82
N MET A 6 57.19 -34.11 -18.81
CA MET A 6 56.23 -33.00 -18.94
C MET A 6 57.02 -31.78 -19.36
N THR A 7 56.73 -31.21 -20.49
CA THR A 7 57.29 -29.97 -20.96
C THR A 7 56.79 -28.79 -20.08
N GLU A 8 57.61 -27.77 -19.91
CA GLU A 8 57.19 -26.54 -19.16
C GLU A 8 55.82 -25.99 -19.69
N GLN A 9 55.56 -26.15 -20.96
CA GLN A 9 54.29 -25.76 -21.56
C GLN A 9 53.12 -26.62 -21.07
N ASP A 10 53.30 -27.95 -20.92
CA ASP A 10 52.24 -28.81 -20.38
C ASP A 10 51.90 -28.46 -18.93
N ILE A 11 52.87 -28.01 -18.16
CA ILE A 11 52.66 -27.55 -16.76
C ILE A 11 51.94 -26.19 -16.74
N ILE A 12 52.29 -25.27 -17.63
CA ILE A 12 51.67 -23.93 -17.74
C ILE A 12 50.22 -24.10 -18.22
N ASP A 13 49.94 -24.99 -19.19
CA ASP A 13 48.60 -25.24 -19.70
C ASP A 13 47.72 -25.96 -18.66
N ALA A 14 48.25 -26.88 -17.92
CA ALA A 14 47.55 -27.55 -16.82
C ALA A 14 47.24 -26.57 -15.67
N PHE A 15 48.16 -25.64 -15.37
CA PHE A 15 47.98 -24.64 -14.32
C PHE A 15 47.01 -23.55 -14.75
N SER A 16 47.06 -23.07 -16.00
CA SER A 16 46.14 -22.08 -16.54
C SER A 16 44.71 -22.65 -16.71
N GLY A 17 44.60 -23.93 -17.15
CA GLY A 17 43.33 -24.63 -17.20
C GLY A 17 42.71 -24.81 -15.81
N GLY A 18 43.51 -25.25 -14.82
CA GLY A 18 43.06 -25.40 -13.44
C GLY A 18 42.58 -24.10 -12.82
N LEU A 19 43.28 -22.97 -13.05
CA LEU A 19 42.92 -21.67 -12.58
C LEU A 19 41.59 -21.17 -13.20
N LEU A 20 41.38 -21.44 -14.49
CA LEU A 20 40.15 -21.09 -15.20
C LEU A 20 38.93 -21.80 -14.60
N TYR A 21 39.07 -23.12 -14.31
CA TYR A 21 37.97 -23.87 -13.66
C TYR A 21 37.68 -23.38 -12.25
N ILE A 22 38.69 -23.00 -11.47
CA ILE A 22 38.50 -22.41 -10.13
C ILE A 22 37.78 -21.09 -10.23
N LEU A 23 38.18 -20.20 -11.15
CA LEU A 23 37.51 -18.92 -11.37
C LEU A 23 36.05 -19.10 -11.83
N ALA A 24 35.80 -20.04 -12.74
CA ALA A 24 34.44 -20.38 -13.18
C ALA A 24 33.58 -20.92 -12.04
N ALA A 25 34.16 -21.79 -11.19
CA ALA A 25 33.44 -22.32 -10.01
C ALA A 25 33.10 -21.20 -9.01
N ILE A 26 34.06 -20.33 -8.71
CA ILE A 26 33.83 -19.14 -7.83
C ILE A 26 32.78 -18.24 -8.42
N PHE A 27 32.83 -17.94 -9.70
CA PHE A 27 31.83 -17.13 -10.39
C PHE A 27 30.43 -17.79 -10.31
N LEU A 28 30.32 -19.08 -10.53
CA LEU A 28 29.06 -19.80 -10.42
C LEU A 28 28.50 -19.72 -8.99
N ILE A 29 29.33 -19.92 -7.98
CA ILE A 29 28.95 -19.81 -6.58
C ILE A 29 28.40 -18.39 -6.28
N ILE A 30 29.09 -17.34 -6.74
CA ILE A 30 28.66 -15.95 -6.57
C ILE A 30 27.30 -15.72 -7.26
N VAL A 31 27.10 -16.24 -8.48
CA VAL A 31 25.85 -16.12 -9.20
C VAL A 31 24.71 -16.80 -8.45
N VAL A 32 24.93 -18.01 -7.94
CA VAL A 32 23.92 -18.73 -7.15
C VAL A 32 23.61 -17.99 -5.84
N MET A 33 24.62 -17.58 -5.09
CA MET A 33 24.44 -16.89 -3.82
C MET A 33 23.73 -15.52 -3.98
N LYS A 34 24.03 -14.78 -5.04
CA LYS A 34 23.37 -13.51 -5.34
C LYS A 34 22.03 -13.67 -6.04
N GLY A 35 21.80 -14.81 -6.68
CA GLY A 35 20.55 -15.12 -7.37
C GLY A 35 19.42 -15.52 -6.45
N VAL A 36 19.71 -16.07 -5.28
CA VAL A 36 18.70 -16.48 -4.30
C VAL A 36 18.24 -15.26 -3.49
N ARG A 37 16.94 -15.06 -3.44
CA ARG A 37 16.29 -14.03 -2.60
C ARG A 37 15.22 -14.66 -1.73
N ILE A 38 15.32 -14.43 -0.43
CA ILE A 38 14.33 -14.84 0.55
C ILE A 38 13.43 -13.63 0.82
N VAL A 39 12.13 -13.80 0.55
CA VAL A 39 11.12 -12.77 0.74
C VAL A 39 10.30 -13.13 1.98
N PRO A 40 10.20 -12.23 2.98
CA PRO A 40 9.35 -12.42 4.16
C PRO A 40 7.86 -12.54 3.78
N GLN A 41 7.06 -13.19 4.63
CA GLN A 41 5.60 -13.31 4.39
C GLN A 41 4.85 -11.98 4.44
N SER A 42 5.43 -10.99 5.08
CA SER A 42 4.87 -9.65 5.22
C SER A 42 5.18 -8.72 4.05
N GLU A 43 5.96 -9.17 3.07
CA GLU A 43 6.46 -8.31 1.99
C GLU A 43 6.31 -8.97 0.62
N LYS A 44 6.28 -8.12 -0.40
CA LYS A 44 6.50 -8.49 -1.81
C LYS A 44 7.62 -7.62 -2.38
N PHE A 45 8.47 -8.21 -3.21
CA PHE A 45 9.58 -7.48 -3.84
C PHE A 45 9.29 -7.25 -5.32
N VAL A 46 9.35 -5.99 -5.72
CA VAL A 46 9.23 -5.60 -7.13
C VAL A 46 10.60 -5.63 -7.77
N VAL A 47 10.75 -6.48 -8.78
CA VAL A 47 12.01 -6.70 -9.51
C VAL A 47 11.93 -6.08 -10.88
N GLU A 48 12.92 -5.25 -11.17
CA GLU A 48 13.12 -4.62 -12.48
C GLU A 48 14.28 -5.28 -13.22
N ARG A 49 14.13 -5.35 -14.53
CA ARG A 49 15.21 -5.68 -15.47
C ARG A 49 15.35 -4.55 -16.48
N PHE A 50 16.51 -3.93 -16.50
CA PHE A 50 16.79 -2.77 -17.36
C PHE A 50 15.74 -1.64 -17.24
N GLY A 51 15.27 -1.37 -16.02
CA GLY A 51 14.27 -0.33 -15.76
C GLY A 51 12.82 -0.68 -16.15
N ARG A 52 12.56 -1.95 -16.48
CA ARG A 52 11.20 -2.45 -16.75
C ARG A 52 10.78 -3.45 -15.69
N LEU A 53 9.52 -3.43 -15.31
CA LEU A 53 8.95 -4.44 -14.44
C LEU A 53 9.18 -5.85 -15.05
N ARG A 54 9.84 -6.71 -14.30
CA ARG A 54 10.08 -8.10 -14.67
C ARG A 54 9.15 -9.06 -13.94
N ALA A 55 9.08 -8.94 -12.63
CA ALA A 55 8.27 -9.81 -11.77
C ALA A 55 8.06 -9.18 -10.40
N VAL A 56 7.00 -9.62 -9.72
CA VAL A 56 6.78 -9.41 -8.30
C VAL A 56 7.05 -10.71 -7.58
N LEU A 57 8.03 -10.71 -6.68
CA LEU A 57 8.42 -11.88 -5.90
C LEU A 57 7.51 -11.98 -4.68
N GLY A 58 6.81 -13.09 -4.56
CA GLY A 58 6.03 -13.45 -3.39
C GLY A 58 6.89 -14.01 -2.25
N PRO A 59 6.26 -14.24 -1.07
CA PRO A 59 6.95 -14.83 0.09
C PRO A 59 7.62 -16.17 -0.24
N GLY A 60 8.75 -16.42 0.39
CA GLY A 60 9.53 -17.63 0.25
C GLY A 60 10.84 -17.45 -0.51
N ILE A 61 11.38 -18.54 -1.02
CA ILE A 61 12.64 -18.57 -1.78
C ILE A 61 12.34 -18.26 -3.24
N ASN A 62 12.96 -17.21 -3.78
CA ASN A 62 12.83 -16.79 -5.16
C ASN A 62 14.21 -16.72 -5.81
N PHE A 63 14.23 -16.93 -7.12
CA PHE A 63 15.44 -16.86 -7.93
C PHE A 63 15.38 -15.68 -8.88
N ILE A 64 16.43 -14.87 -8.85
CA ILE A 64 16.63 -13.75 -9.78
C ILE A 64 17.97 -13.94 -10.51
N ILE A 65 18.12 -13.37 -11.69
CA ILE A 65 19.38 -13.40 -12.42
C ILE A 65 20.22 -12.22 -11.92
N PRO A 66 21.30 -12.48 -11.15
CA PRO A 66 22.15 -11.40 -10.66
C PRO A 66 22.73 -10.62 -11.85
N PHE A 67 23.03 -9.34 -11.63
CA PHE A 67 23.48 -8.35 -12.61
C PHE A 67 22.40 -7.84 -13.59
N LEU A 68 21.38 -8.64 -13.93
CA LEU A 68 20.29 -8.25 -14.81
C LEU A 68 19.06 -7.78 -14.03
N ASP A 69 18.74 -8.51 -12.97
CA ASP A 69 17.56 -8.27 -12.12
C ASP A 69 17.93 -7.49 -10.87
N VAL A 70 17.18 -6.44 -10.61
CA VAL A 70 17.37 -5.58 -9.43
C VAL A 70 16.07 -5.53 -8.63
N VAL A 71 16.14 -5.84 -7.34
CA VAL A 71 15.04 -5.60 -6.40
C VAL A 71 14.96 -4.10 -6.18
N ARG A 72 13.97 -3.44 -6.79
CA ARG A 72 13.83 -1.99 -6.74
C ARG A 72 13.03 -1.53 -5.53
N HIS A 73 11.93 -2.22 -5.25
CA HIS A 73 11.04 -1.88 -4.15
C HIS A 73 10.71 -3.11 -3.32
N LYS A 74 10.66 -2.90 -2.01
CA LYS A 74 10.18 -3.87 -1.03
C LYS A 74 8.92 -3.28 -0.42
N ILE A 75 7.79 -3.91 -0.64
CA ILE A 75 6.49 -3.38 -0.27
C ILE A 75 5.89 -4.29 0.78
N SER A 76 5.52 -3.71 1.93
CA SER A 76 4.75 -4.41 2.96
C SER A 76 3.32 -4.64 2.47
N ILE A 77 2.85 -5.88 2.63
CA ILE A 77 1.47 -6.28 2.32
C ILE A 77 0.61 -6.40 3.59
N LEU A 78 1.16 -5.99 4.72
CA LEU A 78 0.41 -5.91 5.97
C LEU A 78 -0.63 -4.80 5.90
N GLU A 79 -1.71 -5.00 6.63
CA GLU A 79 -2.71 -3.96 6.83
C GLU A 79 -2.10 -2.75 7.54
N ARG A 80 -2.42 -1.57 7.04
CA ARG A 80 -1.98 -0.29 7.59
C ARG A 80 -3.19 0.60 7.83
N GLN A 81 -3.14 1.37 8.91
CA GLN A 81 -4.08 2.44 9.17
C GLN A 81 -3.58 3.71 8.50
N LEU A 82 -4.48 4.36 7.76
CA LEU A 82 -4.24 5.72 7.30
C LEU A 82 -4.24 6.66 8.51
N PRO A 83 -3.33 7.62 8.60
CA PRO A 83 -3.38 8.63 9.66
C PRO A 83 -4.77 9.29 9.72
N ASN A 84 -5.35 9.36 10.93
CA ASN A 84 -6.66 9.94 11.11
C ASN A 84 -6.69 11.37 10.57
N ALA A 85 -7.63 11.63 9.69
CA ALA A 85 -7.84 12.96 9.13
C ALA A 85 -9.22 13.47 9.57
N SER A 86 -9.21 14.55 10.32
CA SER A 86 -10.42 15.31 10.62
C SER A 86 -10.80 16.14 9.40
N GLN A 87 -12.04 16.08 8.97
CA GLN A 87 -12.51 16.73 7.75
C GLN A 87 -13.81 17.46 7.98
N ASP A 88 -13.87 18.67 7.43
CA ASP A 88 -15.09 19.44 7.42
C ASP A 88 -15.96 19.08 6.21
N ALA A 89 -17.22 18.85 6.45
CA ALA A 89 -18.24 18.59 5.44
C ALA A 89 -19.51 19.41 5.73
N ILE A 90 -20.29 19.66 4.70
CA ILE A 90 -21.57 20.36 4.82
C ILE A 90 -22.65 19.36 4.42
N THR A 91 -23.61 19.13 5.30
CA THR A 91 -24.76 18.26 5.08
C THR A 91 -25.76 18.90 4.10
N ARG A 92 -26.73 18.10 3.62
CA ARG A 92 -27.78 18.57 2.70
C ARG A 92 -28.63 19.70 3.30
N ASP A 93 -28.86 19.66 4.60
CA ASP A 93 -29.56 20.71 5.37
C ASP A 93 -28.68 21.90 5.78
N ASN A 94 -27.50 22.02 5.13
CA ASN A 94 -26.55 23.14 5.28
C ASN A 94 -25.92 23.26 6.67
N VAL A 95 -25.73 22.17 7.38
CA VAL A 95 -25.02 22.11 8.66
C VAL A 95 -23.55 21.75 8.45
N LEU A 96 -22.64 22.54 9.03
CA LEU A 96 -21.21 22.23 9.04
C LEU A 96 -20.93 21.14 10.09
N VAL A 97 -20.33 20.05 9.66
CA VAL A 97 -19.92 18.94 10.52
C VAL A 97 -18.44 18.63 10.32
N GLN A 98 -17.76 18.34 11.40
CA GLN A 98 -16.40 17.84 11.39
C GLN A 98 -16.42 16.32 11.64
N ILE A 99 -15.79 15.56 10.76
CA ILE A 99 -15.85 14.12 10.77
C ILE A 99 -14.46 13.55 10.83
N ASP A 100 -14.25 12.70 11.82
CA ASP A 100 -13.03 11.95 12.00
C ASP A 100 -13.20 10.56 11.40
N THR A 101 -12.39 10.27 10.37
CA THR A 101 -12.43 8.98 9.69
C THR A 101 -11.12 8.22 9.88
N SER A 102 -11.22 6.91 10.01
CA SER A 102 -10.11 5.98 10.01
C SER A 102 -10.30 4.97 8.90
N VAL A 103 -9.30 4.79 8.06
CA VAL A 103 -9.32 3.84 6.96
C VAL A 103 -8.16 2.88 7.09
N PHE A 104 -8.45 1.59 7.00
CA PHE A 104 -7.47 0.53 6.97
C PHE A 104 -7.36 -0.03 5.58
N TYR A 105 -6.15 -0.21 5.11
CA TYR A 105 -5.88 -0.70 3.77
C TYR A 105 -4.64 -1.59 3.73
N ARG A 106 -4.55 -2.41 2.70
CA ARG A 106 -3.35 -3.19 2.38
C ARG A 106 -3.04 -3.15 0.89
N ILE A 107 -1.78 -3.35 0.55
CA ILE A 107 -1.35 -3.38 -0.85
C ILE A 107 -1.42 -4.82 -1.35
N LEU A 108 -2.28 -5.07 -2.34
CA LEU A 108 -2.42 -6.38 -2.99
C LEU A 108 -1.48 -6.53 -4.18
N GLU A 109 -1.41 -5.49 -5.02
CA GLU A 109 -0.65 -5.46 -6.27
C GLU A 109 0.43 -4.38 -6.22
N PRO A 110 1.61 -4.68 -5.62
CA PRO A 110 2.68 -3.69 -5.44
C PRO A 110 3.14 -3.01 -6.72
N GLU A 111 3.08 -3.71 -7.86
CA GLU A 111 3.44 -3.17 -9.16
C GLU A 111 2.53 -2.02 -9.58
N LYS A 112 1.22 -2.13 -9.35
CA LYS A 112 0.30 -1.03 -9.63
C LYS A 112 0.57 0.15 -8.70
N THR A 113 0.77 -0.12 -7.42
CA THR A 113 1.03 0.90 -6.42
C THR A 113 2.30 1.69 -6.72
N VAL A 114 3.42 1.00 -6.99
CA VAL A 114 4.73 1.63 -7.21
C VAL A 114 4.79 2.48 -8.48
N TYR A 115 4.16 2.01 -9.58
CA TYR A 115 4.29 2.68 -10.87
C TYR A 115 3.17 3.66 -11.20
N ARG A 116 2.06 3.65 -10.46
CA ARG A 116 0.92 4.54 -10.71
C ARG A 116 0.82 5.70 -9.73
N ILE A 117 1.34 5.52 -8.51
CA ILE A 117 1.23 6.52 -7.44
C ILE A 117 2.58 6.75 -6.80
N ARG A 118 2.87 8.01 -6.50
CA ARG A 118 4.10 8.40 -5.81
C ARG A 118 3.94 8.37 -4.29
N ASP A 119 2.85 8.93 -3.79
CA ASP A 119 2.50 9.01 -2.38
C ASP A 119 1.14 8.33 -2.18
N VAL A 120 1.20 7.11 -1.69
CA VAL A 120 0.02 6.25 -1.49
C VAL A 120 -0.87 6.82 -0.39
N ASP A 121 -0.28 7.17 0.75
CA ASP A 121 -1.01 7.62 1.92
C ASP A 121 -1.71 8.96 1.64
N GLY A 122 -1.01 9.90 1.02
CA GLY A 122 -1.58 11.19 0.63
C GLY A 122 -2.70 11.08 -0.42
N ALA A 123 -2.53 10.18 -1.39
CA ALA A 123 -3.54 9.94 -2.43
C ALA A 123 -4.82 9.32 -1.84
N ILE A 124 -4.68 8.29 -0.99
CA ILE A 124 -5.82 7.67 -0.31
C ILE A 124 -6.50 8.71 0.59
N ALA A 125 -5.75 9.46 1.39
CA ALA A 125 -6.31 10.48 2.27
C ALA A 125 -7.15 11.51 1.51
N THR A 126 -6.63 12.01 0.38
CA THR A 126 -7.35 12.97 -0.46
C THR A 126 -8.61 12.36 -1.07
N THR A 127 -8.54 11.11 -1.52
CA THR A 127 -9.68 10.39 -2.10
C THR A 127 -10.76 10.16 -1.05
N VAL A 128 -10.39 9.67 0.13
CA VAL A 128 -11.30 9.47 1.28
C VAL A 128 -11.97 10.79 1.64
N ALA A 129 -11.20 11.86 1.75
CA ALA A 129 -11.72 13.20 2.04
C ALA A 129 -12.81 13.64 1.06
N GLY A 130 -12.56 13.45 -0.23
CA GLY A 130 -13.53 13.80 -1.28
C GLY A 130 -14.81 12.98 -1.20
N ILE A 131 -14.67 11.66 -1.01
CA ILE A 131 -15.79 10.73 -0.92
C ILE A 131 -16.64 10.99 0.32
N VAL A 132 -16.01 11.12 1.49
CA VAL A 132 -16.70 11.43 2.76
C VAL A 132 -17.52 12.70 2.62
N ARG A 133 -16.91 13.77 2.06
CA ARG A 133 -17.61 15.04 1.85
C ARG A 133 -18.78 14.90 0.88
N ALA A 134 -18.62 14.10 -0.18
CA ALA A 134 -19.67 13.90 -1.16
C ALA A 134 -20.84 13.07 -0.59
N GLU A 135 -20.58 12.03 0.20
CA GLU A 135 -21.63 11.20 0.79
C GLU A 135 -22.41 11.97 1.86
N ILE A 136 -21.71 12.71 2.71
CA ILE A 136 -22.35 13.55 3.74
C ILE A 136 -23.19 14.68 3.12
N GLY A 137 -22.72 15.29 2.03
CA GLY A 137 -23.50 16.29 1.31
C GLY A 137 -24.83 15.81 0.73
N LYS A 138 -25.05 14.50 0.65
CA LYS A 138 -26.32 13.89 0.20
C LYS A 138 -27.31 13.65 1.34
N MET A 139 -26.87 13.70 2.60
CA MET A 139 -27.63 13.32 3.80
C MET A 139 -27.91 14.54 4.68
N ASP A 140 -29.05 14.50 5.39
CA ASP A 140 -29.31 15.45 6.46
C ASP A 140 -28.55 15.04 7.73
N LEU A 141 -28.37 15.97 8.65
CA LEU A 141 -27.62 15.71 9.90
C LEU A 141 -28.17 14.54 10.68
N ASP A 142 -29.51 14.45 10.79
CA ASP A 142 -30.20 13.36 11.48
C ASP A 142 -29.94 11.99 10.81
N GLU A 143 -29.84 11.96 9.47
CA GLU A 143 -29.50 10.76 8.70
C GLU A 143 -28.04 10.33 8.93
N VAL A 144 -27.09 11.29 8.99
CA VAL A 144 -25.67 11.01 9.28
C VAL A 144 -25.53 10.34 10.66
N GLN A 145 -26.31 10.76 11.64
CA GLN A 145 -26.27 10.19 12.98
C GLN A 145 -27.03 8.86 13.10
N SER A 146 -28.22 8.74 12.51
CA SER A 146 -29.09 7.56 12.64
C SER A 146 -28.66 6.41 11.71
N ASN A 147 -28.16 6.69 10.51
CA ASN A 147 -27.79 5.71 9.48
C ASN A 147 -26.28 5.54 9.31
N ARG A 148 -25.51 5.73 10.38
CA ARG A 148 -24.06 5.68 10.38
C ARG A 148 -23.48 4.41 9.74
N ALA A 149 -24.10 3.25 9.98
CA ALA A 149 -23.63 1.98 9.41
C ALA A 149 -23.78 1.95 7.87
N SER A 150 -24.87 2.49 7.33
CA SER A 150 -25.09 2.60 5.89
C SER A 150 -24.09 3.56 5.26
N LEU A 151 -23.83 4.70 5.90
CA LEU A 151 -22.87 5.69 5.46
C LEU A 151 -21.44 5.09 5.40
N ILE A 152 -21.02 4.35 6.43
CA ILE A 152 -19.72 3.66 6.44
C ILE A 152 -19.62 2.68 5.27
N GLY A 153 -20.67 1.89 5.00
CA GLY A 153 -20.70 0.95 3.88
C GLY A 153 -20.54 1.64 2.52
N GLN A 154 -21.26 2.73 2.30
CA GLN A 154 -21.17 3.53 1.07
C GLN A 154 -19.78 4.17 0.88
N ILE A 155 -19.21 4.71 1.95
CA ILE A 155 -17.85 5.27 1.94
C ILE A 155 -16.84 4.16 1.61
N GLN A 156 -16.94 3.01 2.27
CA GLN A 156 -16.02 1.90 2.04
C GLN A 156 -16.07 1.40 0.59
N GLU A 157 -17.25 1.22 0.03
CA GLU A 157 -17.46 0.81 -1.36
C GLU A 157 -16.89 1.84 -2.34
N SER A 158 -17.23 3.11 -2.15
CA SER A 158 -16.76 4.19 -3.04
C SER A 158 -15.24 4.38 -2.97
N VAL A 159 -14.63 4.23 -1.78
CA VAL A 159 -13.18 4.30 -1.64
C VAL A 159 -12.51 3.09 -2.26
N ALA A 160 -13.06 1.88 -2.04
CA ALA A 160 -12.53 0.65 -2.63
C ALA A 160 -12.49 0.74 -4.15
N ASP A 161 -13.56 1.17 -4.79
CA ASP A 161 -13.63 1.37 -6.25
C ASP A 161 -12.60 2.39 -6.75
N ALA A 162 -12.42 3.49 -6.02
CA ALA A 162 -11.49 4.54 -6.41
C ALA A 162 -10.02 4.10 -6.35
N VAL A 163 -9.66 3.24 -5.36
CA VAL A 163 -8.26 2.82 -5.14
C VAL A 163 -7.91 1.48 -5.80
N ASP A 164 -8.87 0.74 -6.34
CA ASP A 164 -8.66 -0.58 -6.98
C ASP A 164 -7.62 -0.49 -8.11
N ASN A 165 -7.70 0.56 -8.92
CA ASN A 165 -6.73 0.82 -9.99
C ASN A 165 -5.29 1.01 -9.50
N TRP A 166 -5.08 1.23 -8.23
CA TRP A 166 -3.76 1.40 -7.61
C TRP A 166 -3.24 0.10 -7.01
N GLY A 167 -4.04 -0.98 -7.06
CA GLY A 167 -3.69 -2.27 -6.49
C GLY A 167 -3.76 -2.30 -4.96
N ILE A 168 -4.68 -1.49 -4.41
CA ILE A 168 -4.89 -1.32 -2.97
C ILE A 168 -6.27 -1.87 -2.63
N GLU A 169 -6.34 -2.60 -1.53
CA GLU A 169 -7.60 -3.09 -0.95
C GLU A 169 -7.90 -2.31 0.34
N VAL A 170 -9.08 -1.72 0.39
CA VAL A 170 -9.60 -1.13 1.62
C VAL A 170 -10.23 -2.24 2.45
N THR A 171 -9.63 -2.55 3.59
CA THR A 171 -10.10 -3.63 4.46
C THR A 171 -11.26 -3.15 5.31
N ARG A 172 -11.18 -1.91 5.80
CA ARG A 172 -12.17 -1.33 6.71
C ARG A 172 -12.13 0.19 6.66
N ALA A 173 -13.31 0.80 6.73
CA ALA A 173 -13.48 2.22 6.97
C ALA A 173 -14.34 2.42 8.23
N GLU A 174 -13.99 3.38 9.05
CA GLU A 174 -14.70 3.71 10.30
C GLU A 174 -14.86 5.22 10.41
N ILE A 175 -16.01 5.66 10.88
CA ILE A 175 -16.24 7.02 11.33
C ILE A 175 -16.06 7.01 12.84
N LEU A 176 -15.04 7.68 13.34
CA LEU A 176 -14.71 7.75 14.76
C LEU A 176 -15.65 8.69 15.50
N ASP A 177 -15.76 9.91 14.99
CA ASP A 177 -16.60 10.94 15.58
C ASP A 177 -17.21 11.87 14.52
N VAL A 178 -18.35 12.45 14.89
CA VAL A 178 -19.07 13.48 14.11
C VAL A 178 -19.30 14.65 15.03
N ASN A 179 -18.47 15.66 14.90
CA ASN A 179 -18.51 16.86 15.74
C ASN A 179 -19.26 17.99 15.03
N LEU A 180 -20.16 18.62 15.76
CA LEU A 180 -20.82 19.83 15.31
C LEU A 180 -20.03 21.06 15.78
N ASP A 181 -20.02 22.09 14.96
CA ASP A 181 -19.55 23.41 15.41
C ASP A 181 -20.33 23.89 16.65
N GLN A 182 -19.62 24.56 17.57
CA GLN A 182 -20.20 25.02 18.84
C GLN A 182 -21.43 25.89 18.63
N ALA A 183 -21.37 26.82 17.68
CA ALA A 183 -22.48 27.73 17.38
C ALA A 183 -23.72 27.00 16.88
N THR A 184 -23.52 26.01 16.00
CA THR A 184 -24.59 25.12 15.50
C THR A 184 -25.20 24.28 16.60
N ARG A 185 -24.38 23.73 17.48
CA ARG A 185 -24.84 22.96 18.65
C ARG A 185 -25.71 23.78 19.58
N ASP A 186 -25.27 25.01 19.88
CA ASP A 186 -26.02 25.92 20.75
C ASP A 186 -27.36 26.34 20.13
N ALA A 187 -27.39 26.64 18.81
CA ALA A 187 -28.61 26.94 18.11
C ALA A 187 -29.62 25.78 18.10
N MET A 188 -29.15 24.56 17.87
CA MET A 188 -29.98 23.34 17.94
C MET A 188 -30.55 23.12 19.33
N LEU A 189 -29.76 23.30 20.38
CA LEU A 189 -30.24 23.21 21.77
C LEU A 189 -31.31 24.21 22.07
N GLN A 190 -31.19 25.46 21.60
CA GLN A 190 -32.23 26.50 21.74
C GLN A 190 -33.49 26.12 21.03
N GLN A 191 -33.39 25.60 19.78
CA GLN A 191 -34.52 25.17 19.00
C GLN A 191 -35.26 23.97 19.63
N LEU A 192 -34.53 22.95 20.11
CA LEU A 192 -35.11 21.81 20.82
C LEU A 192 -35.85 22.25 22.10
N ASN A 193 -35.26 23.16 22.86
CA ASN A 193 -35.89 23.68 24.09
C ASN A 193 -37.15 24.48 23.77
N ALA A 194 -37.16 25.31 22.71
CA ALA A 194 -38.32 26.03 22.26
C ALA A 194 -39.47 25.09 21.79
N GLU A 195 -39.10 24.01 21.08
CA GLU A 195 -40.06 22.99 20.60
C GLU A 195 -40.66 22.16 21.74
N ARG A 196 -39.85 21.80 22.75
CA ARG A 196 -40.31 21.15 24.00
C ARG A 196 -41.26 22.07 24.77
N ALA A 197 -40.96 23.35 24.89
CA ALA A 197 -41.81 24.32 25.55
C ALA A 197 -43.14 24.57 24.80
N ARG A 198 -43.19 24.36 23.47
CA ARG A 198 -44.42 24.41 22.69
C ARG A 198 -45.32 23.20 22.85
N ARG A 199 -44.73 22.04 23.18
CA ARG A 199 -45.49 20.79 23.35
C ARG A 199 -45.93 20.52 24.81
N ALA A 200 -45.42 21.28 25.77
CA ALA A 200 -45.84 21.27 27.18
C ALA A 200 -46.95 22.30 27.40
#